data_550d31a776b821ff2f66a1d0a0da6fa1
#
_entry.id   550d31a776b821ff2f66a1d0a0da6fa1
#
_cell.length_a   1.000
_cell.length_b   1.000
_cell.length_c   1.000
_cell.angle_alpha   90.00
_cell.angle_beta   90.00
_cell.angle_gamma   90.00
#
_symmetry.space_group_name_H-M   'P 1'
#
loop_
_entity.id
_entity.type
_entity.pdbx_description
1 polymer ?
#
loop_
_entity_poly.entity_id
_entity_poly.type
_entity_poly.pdbx_seq_one_letter_code
_entity_poly.pdbx_strand_id
1 'polypeptide(L)'
;MGYSGGGGSGGGGGGSYGGDGGGGFSSASPPTAGAFRFNTDSSQLEIYDGNQWTGLIGNPSVGVTRAVFAGGASTSDVMQYVNISTTGDAVDFGNLTLGRSWLTSACGNRTRGYWAGGYMTPSPKASDRIDYANFATTGNAIDFGNLSDSRLAAAGCSNETRGLVGGGNPSNS
;
A
#
# COMPACT_ATOMS: atom_id res chain seq x y z
N MET A 1 7.70 -64.62 37.26
CA MET A 1 8.92 -63.86 36.87
C MET A 1 8.88 -63.66 35.40
N GLY A 2 8.72 -62.40 34.95
CA GLY A 2 8.76 -62.04 33.56
C GLY A 2 8.59 -60.53 33.42
N TYR A 3 9.67 -59.84 33.27
CA TYR A 3 9.71 -58.43 32.91
C TYR A 3 9.51 -58.27 31.42
N SER A 4 8.57 -57.40 30.98
CA SER A 4 8.51 -56.87 29.61
C SER A 4 8.61 -55.38 29.66
N GLY A 5 9.75 -54.88 29.19
CA GLY A 5 9.97 -53.44 28.97
C GLY A 5 9.30 -53.00 27.70
N GLY A 6 8.48 -51.94 27.80
CA GLY A 6 7.90 -51.25 26.68
C GLY A 6 8.73 -50.06 26.29
N GLY A 7 9.34 -50.13 25.11
CA GLY A 7 10.03 -49.00 24.49
C GLY A 7 9.04 -48.07 23.80
N GLY A 8 9.03 -46.83 24.19
CA GLY A 8 8.30 -45.77 23.52
C GLY A 8 9.10 -45.22 22.35
N SER A 9 8.60 -45.39 21.14
CA SER A 9 9.13 -44.73 19.95
C SER A 9 8.40 -43.44 19.70
N GLY A 10 9.09 -42.34 19.84
CA GLY A 10 8.62 -41.06 19.40
C GLY A 10 8.66 -40.96 17.88
N GLY A 11 7.48 -40.99 17.25
CA GLY A 11 7.34 -40.73 15.83
C GLY A 11 6.99 -39.25 15.60
N GLY A 12 7.98 -38.52 15.13
CA GLY A 12 7.75 -37.19 14.59
C GLY A 12 7.14 -37.30 13.18
N GLY A 13 5.82 -37.19 13.09
CA GLY A 13 5.14 -37.14 11.80
C GLY A 13 5.05 -35.70 11.30
N GLY A 14 5.92 -35.32 10.41
CA GLY A 14 5.74 -34.12 9.59
C GLY A 14 4.67 -34.41 8.53
N GLY A 15 3.43 -34.00 8.79
CA GLY A 15 2.36 -34.03 7.82
C GLY A 15 2.41 -32.81 6.92
N SER A 16 2.81 -32.97 5.68
CA SER A 16 2.60 -32.00 4.65
C SER A 16 1.14 -32.10 4.19
N TYR A 17 0.38 -31.10 4.46
CA TYR A 17 -0.97 -31.01 3.94
C TYR A 17 -0.95 -30.21 2.65
N GLY A 18 -0.97 -30.88 1.50
CA GLY A 18 -1.31 -30.33 0.20
C GLY A 18 -2.81 -29.98 0.18
N GLY A 19 -3.14 -28.75 -0.14
CA GLY A 19 -4.50 -28.31 -0.27
C GLY A 19 -5.02 -28.66 -1.64
N ASP A 20 -5.96 -29.60 -1.71
CA ASP A 20 -6.78 -29.83 -2.89
C ASP A 20 -8.14 -29.16 -2.69
N GLY A 21 -8.58 -28.51 -3.77
CA GLY A 21 -9.90 -27.90 -3.84
C GLY A 21 -11.02 -28.96 -3.74
N GLY A 22 -12.00 -28.68 -2.94
CA GLY A 22 -13.34 -29.23 -2.97
C GLY A 22 -13.47 -30.73 -2.80
N GLY A 23 -13.64 -31.21 -1.58
CA GLY A 23 -14.04 -32.59 -1.30
C GLY A 23 -14.06 -32.85 0.21
N GLY A 24 -15.16 -33.38 0.69
CA GLY A 24 -15.56 -33.65 2.06
C GLY A 24 -14.45 -33.78 3.10
N PHE A 25 -14.61 -33.00 4.14
CA PHE A 25 -13.70 -33.00 5.29
C PHE A 25 -13.76 -34.34 6.04
N SER A 26 -12.76 -35.19 5.84
CA SER A 26 -12.45 -36.21 6.82
C SER A 26 -12.03 -35.48 8.10
N SER A 27 -12.46 -35.95 9.26
CA SER A 27 -12.23 -35.38 10.57
C SER A 27 -10.75 -35.31 10.92
N ALA A 28 -10.02 -34.39 10.26
CA ALA A 28 -8.71 -33.99 10.73
C ALA A 28 -8.90 -33.25 12.04
N SER A 29 -8.17 -33.62 13.07
CA SER A 29 -8.14 -32.87 14.33
C SER A 29 -7.91 -31.40 14.03
N PRO A 30 -8.61 -30.50 14.72
CA PRO A 30 -8.37 -29.07 14.53
C PRO A 30 -6.89 -28.78 14.76
N PRO A 31 -6.31 -27.85 14.00
CA PRO A 31 -4.91 -27.51 14.17
C PRO A 31 -4.66 -27.03 15.60
N THR A 32 -3.49 -27.34 16.14
CA THR A 32 -3.07 -26.81 17.43
C THR A 32 -2.61 -25.36 17.28
N ALA A 33 -2.84 -24.55 18.29
CA ALA A 33 -2.32 -23.18 18.30
C ALA A 33 -0.78 -23.19 18.07
N GLY A 34 -0.31 -22.34 17.17
CA GLY A 34 1.08 -22.32 16.72
C GLY A 34 1.36 -23.16 15.46
N ALA A 35 0.38 -23.89 14.92
CA ALA A 35 0.55 -24.58 13.64
C ALA A 35 0.73 -23.58 12.50
N PHE A 36 1.59 -23.92 11.52
CA PHE A 36 1.85 -23.11 10.32
C PHE A 36 1.30 -23.80 9.08
N ARG A 37 0.82 -23.02 8.14
CA ARG A 37 0.51 -23.47 6.78
C ARG A 37 0.86 -22.40 5.76
N PHE A 38 1.08 -22.79 4.51
CA PHE A 38 1.10 -21.88 3.38
C PHE A 38 -0.27 -21.92 2.71
N ASN A 39 -0.94 -20.78 2.66
CA ASN A 39 -2.21 -20.60 1.96
C ASN A 39 -1.90 -20.27 0.49
N THR A 40 -2.22 -21.18 -0.42
CA THR A 40 -1.95 -21.03 -1.85
C THR A 40 -2.87 -20.00 -2.52
N ASP A 41 -4.07 -19.79 -1.99
CA ASP A 41 -5.04 -18.85 -2.55
C ASP A 41 -4.64 -17.40 -2.28
N SER A 42 -4.16 -17.14 -1.05
CA SER A 42 -3.65 -15.83 -0.64
C SER A 42 -2.15 -15.66 -0.86
N SER A 43 -1.43 -16.74 -1.21
CA SER A 43 0.04 -16.78 -1.31
C SER A 43 0.74 -16.31 -0.01
N GLN A 44 0.19 -16.66 1.13
CA GLN A 44 0.68 -16.23 2.44
C GLN A 44 1.01 -17.40 3.34
N LEU A 45 2.04 -17.22 4.17
CA LEU A 45 2.29 -18.09 5.33
C LEU A 45 1.34 -17.68 6.44
N GLU A 46 0.64 -18.64 7.04
CA GLU A 46 -0.33 -18.41 8.11
C GLU A 46 0.04 -19.21 9.35
N ILE A 47 -0.27 -18.66 10.52
CA ILE A 47 -0.20 -19.30 11.83
C ILE A 47 -1.62 -19.47 12.39
N TYR A 48 -1.90 -20.61 13.00
CA TYR A 48 -3.14 -20.83 13.71
C TYR A 48 -3.01 -20.32 15.16
N ASP A 49 -3.85 -19.34 15.54
CA ASP A 49 -3.80 -18.72 16.87
C ASP A 49 -4.59 -19.50 17.95
N GLY A 50 -5.19 -20.63 17.57
CA GLY A 50 -6.08 -21.42 18.40
C GLY A 50 -7.57 -21.23 18.08
N ASN A 51 -7.90 -20.19 17.29
CA ASN A 51 -9.27 -19.89 16.88
C ASN A 51 -9.38 -19.76 15.35
N GLN A 52 -8.41 -19.13 14.72
CA GLN A 52 -8.39 -18.89 13.27
C GLN A 52 -6.98 -18.91 12.70
N TRP A 53 -6.88 -19.05 11.38
CA TRP A 53 -5.64 -18.87 10.65
C TRP A 53 -5.40 -17.38 10.42
N THR A 54 -4.24 -16.90 10.86
CA THR A 54 -3.82 -15.50 10.72
C THR A 54 -2.59 -15.43 9.81
N GLY A 55 -2.66 -14.63 8.78
CA GLY A 55 -1.54 -14.44 7.86
C GLY A 55 -0.33 -13.84 8.56
N LEU A 56 0.81 -14.51 8.47
CA LEU A 56 2.10 -13.92 8.82
C LEU A 56 2.50 -13.00 7.68
N ILE A 57 2.01 -11.79 7.73
CA ILE A 57 2.48 -10.76 6.81
C ILE A 57 3.89 -10.40 7.28
N GLY A 58 4.88 -10.74 6.48
CA GLY A 58 6.30 -10.41 6.74
C GLY A 58 6.61 -8.90 6.69
N ASN A 59 5.58 -8.12 6.53
CA ASN A 59 5.56 -6.71 6.81
C ASN A 59 4.27 -6.45 7.58
N PRO A 60 4.31 -6.08 8.88
CA PRO A 60 3.18 -5.40 9.43
C PRO A 60 2.91 -4.30 8.42
N SER A 61 1.77 -4.33 7.79
CA SER A 61 1.30 -3.12 7.18
C SER A 61 1.25 -2.12 8.32
N VAL A 62 2.34 -1.42 8.51
CA VAL A 62 2.27 -0.06 8.99
C VAL A 62 1.48 0.58 7.88
N GLY A 63 0.19 0.25 7.88
CA GLY A 63 -0.75 0.78 6.92
C GLY A 63 -0.60 2.25 7.09
N VAL A 64 -0.04 2.88 6.08
CA VAL A 64 -0.07 4.32 6.04
C VAL A 64 -1.55 4.63 5.95
N THR A 65 -2.14 4.84 7.11
CA THR A 65 -3.55 5.18 7.25
C THR A 65 -3.78 6.65 6.89
N ARG A 66 -2.87 7.22 6.11
CA ARG A 66 -2.89 8.62 5.72
C ARG A 66 -3.39 8.79 4.31
N ALA A 67 -4.35 9.69 4.12
CA ALA A 67 -4.66 10.27 2.83
C ALA A 67 -4.00 11.65 2.77
N VAL A 68 -3.18 11.89 1.75
CA VAL A 68 -2.45 13.15 1.57
C VAL A 68 -3.03 13.90 0.39
N PHE A 69 -3.37 15.16 0.61
CA PHE A 69 -3.91 16.09 -0.37
C PHE A 69 -2.87 17.18 -0.64
N ALA A 70 -2.75 17.62 -1.87
CA ALA A 70 -1.77 18.62 -2.23
C ALA A 70 -2.30 19.61 -3.24
N GLY A 71 -1.79 20.83 -3.19
CA GLY A 71 -2.19 21.92 -4.06
C GLY A 71 -3.53 22.51 -3.66
N GLY A 72 -4.22 23.09 -4.63
CA GLY A 72 -5.54 23.70 -4.40
C GLY A 72 -5.76 24.95 -5.24
N ALA A 73 -6.73 25.75 -4.86
CA ALA A 73 -6.98 27.04 -5.50
C ALA A 73 -5.77 27.97 -5.34
N SER A 74 -5.60 28.89 -6.27
CA SER A 74 -4.56 29.93 -6.22
C SER A 74 -3.11 29.40 -6.22
N THR A 75 -2.87 28.26 -6.89
CA THR A 75 -1.52 27.68 -7.02
C THR A 75 -0.82 27.43 -5.67
N SER A 76 -1.51 26.80 -4.76
CA SER A 76 -0.97 26.43 -3.45
C SER A 76 0.06 25.30 -3.56
N ASP A 77 1.10 25.36 -2.75
CA ASP A 77 2.08 24.28 -2.55
C ASP A 77 1.79 23.43 -1.31
N VAL A 78 0.81 23.81 -0.51
CA VAL A 78 0.47 23.16 0.76
C VAL A 78 0.06 21.71 0.53
N MET A 79 0.60 20.83 1.34
CA MET A 79 0.20 19.43 1.46
C MET A 79 -0.39 19.21 2.85
N GLN A 80 -1.53 18.55 2.91
CA GLN A 80 -2.21 18.19 4.15
C GLN A 80 -2.55 16.72 4.16
N TYR A 81 -2.66 16.12 5.33
CA TYR A 81 -3.09 14.75 5.47
C TYR A 81 -4.18 14.58 6.52
N VAL A 82 -4.98 13.54 6.34
CA VAL A 82 -5.88 13.01 7.36
C VAL A 82 -5.51 11.56 7.65
N ASN A 83 -5.77 11.13 8.88
CA ASN A 83 -5.67 9.72 9.21
C ASN A 83 -7.03 9.05 8.87
N ILE A 84 -7.05 8.16 7.87
CA ILE A 84 -8.30 7.53 7.41
C ILE A 84 -8.87 6.48 8.38
N SER A 85 -8.10 6.05 9.37
CA SER A 85 -8.57 5.11 10.40
C SER A 85 -9.18 5.78 11.63
N THR A 86 -9.08 7.10 11.73
CA THR A 86 -9.63 7.89 12.84
C THR A 86 -10.32 9.14 12.31
N THR A 87 -11.28 9.66 13.07
CA THR A 87 -11.85 10.98 12.80
C THR A 87 -10.88 12.09 13.24
N GLY A 88 -10.90 13.23 12.56
CA GLY A 88 -10.07 14.38 12.89
C GLY A 88 -9.91 15.33 11.71
N ASP A 89 -9.38 16.48 12.01
CA ASP A 89 -9.10 17.51 11.01
C ASP A 89 -7.83 17.18 10.22
N ALA A 90 -7.70 17.81 9.06
CA ALA A 90 -6.48 17.73 8.27
C ALA A 90 -5.32 18.43 8.99
N VAL A 91 -4.16 17.82 8.95
CA VAL A 91 -2.92 18.32 9.56
C VAL A 91 -1.90 18.61 8.47
N ASP A 92 -1.04 19.58 8.70
CA ASP A 92 0.05 19.92 7.80
C ASP A 92 0.95 18.71 7.56
N PHE A 93 1.22 18.43 6.29
CA PHE A 93 2.17 17.39 5.87
C PHE A 93 3.50 17.97 5.42
N GLY A 94 3.49 19.13 4.80
CA GLY A 94 4.62 19.81 4.17
C GLY A 94 4.19 20.52 2.89
N ASN A 95 5.12 20.73 1.97
CA ASN A 95 4.88 21.50 0.75
C ASN A 95 5.32 20.74 -0.50
N LEU A 96 4.62 20.96 -1.61
CA LEU A 96 5.09 20.59 -2.96
C LEU A 96 6.37 21.39 -3.29
N THR A 97 7.15 20.92 -4.25
CA THR A 97 8.32 21.66 -4.73
C THR A 97 7.93 22.96 -5.44
N LEU A 98 6.69 23.06 -5.90
CA LEU A 98 6.13 24.24 -6.55
C LEU A 98 4.61 24.27 -6.35
N GLY A 99 4.08 25.47 -6.08
CA GLY A 99 2.64 25.68 -5.94
C GLY A 99 1.90 25.46 -7.26
N ARG A 100 0.87 24.61 -7.21
CA ARG A 100 0.07 24.24 -8.37
C ARG A 100 -1.39 24.05 -7.98
N SER A 101 -2.26 24.40 -8.91
CA SER A 101 -3.69 24.10 -8.85
C SER A 101 -4.08 23.09 -9.92
N TRP A 102 -5.32 22.61 -9.90
CA TRP A 102 -5.83 21.62 -10.83
C TRP A 102 -4.94 20.34 -10.92
N LEU A 103 -4.40 19.95 -9.78
CA LEU A 103 -3.63 18.73 -9.57
C LEU A 103 -4.58 17.54 -9.41
N THR A 104 -5.15 17.08 -10.50
CA THR A 104 -6.08 15.93 -10.47
C THR A 104 -5.38 14.60 -10.67
N SER A 105 -4.12 14.60 -11.14
CA SER A 105 -3.31 13.41 -11.34
C SER A 105 -2.46 13.10 -10.10
N ALA A 106 -3.12 12.61 -9.07
CA ALA A 106 -2.47 12.03 -7.91
C ALA A 106 -2.56 10.50 -7.98
N CYS A 107 -1.49 9.83 -7.63
CA CYS A 107 -1.45 8.39 -7.48
C CYS A 107 -0.42 7.99 -6.42
N GLY A 108 -0.42 6.72 -6.01
CA GLY A 108 0.53 6.29 -4.99
C GLY A 108 0.50 4.78 -4.78
N ASN A 109 1.42 4.31 -3.99
CA ASN A 109 1.46 2.97 -3.44
C ASN A 109 1.41 3.02 -1.90
N ARG A 110 1.74 1.95 -1.22
CA ARG A 110 1.73 1.91 0.26
C ARG A 110 2.74 2.84 0.92
N THR A 111 3.76 3.31 0.23
CA THR A 111 4.87 4.07 0.82
C THR A 111 4.99 5.50 0.32
N ARG A 112 4.51 5.79 -0.90
CA ARG A 112 4.71 7.07 -1.57
C ARG A 112 3.46 7.55 -2.28
N GLY A 113 3.23 8.86 -2.23
CA GLY A 113 2.31 9.57 -3.09
C GLY A 113 3.05 10.37 -4.15
N TYR A 114 2.44 10.52 -5.31
CA TYR A 114 2.93 11.26 -6.46
C TYR A 114 1.88 12.25 -6.92
N TRP A 115 2.32 13.44 -7.29
CA TRP A 115 1.48 14.52 -7.84
C TRP A 115 2.12 15.02 -9.12
N ALA A 116 1.40 14.90 -10.24
CA ALA A 116 1.96 15.18 -11.55
C ALA A 116 1.17 16.25 -12.29
N GLY A 117 1.86 17.09 -13.04
CA GLY A 117 1.25 18.16 -13.81
C GLY A 117 0.62 19.27 -12.95
N GLY A 118 -0.46 19.84 -13.40
CA GLY A 118 -1.19 20.91 -12.73
C GLY A 118 -0.98 22.27 -13.35
N TYR A 119 -1.69 23.27 -12.86
CA TYR A 119 -1.65 24.65 -13.34
C TYR A 119 -0.77 25.51 -12.46
N MET A 120 0.09 26.29 -13.08
CA MET A 120 1.00 27.25 -12.42
C MET A 120 0.72 28.68 -12.88
N THR A 121 1.04 29.64 -12.03
CA THR A 121 1.12 31.05 -12.38
C THR A 121 2.53 31.56 -12.07
N PRO A 122 3.11 32.48 -12.85
CA PRO A 122 2.54 33.14 -14.02
C PRO A 122 2.69 32.41 -15.35
N SER A 123 3.70 31.55 -15.57
CA SER A 123 3.91 30.85 -16.86
C SER A 123 5.08 29.87 -16.73
N PRO A 124 5.06 28.66 -17.37
CA PRO A 124 4.01 28.17 -18.24
C PRO A 124 2.73 27.82 -17.46
N LYS A 125 1.56 27.90 -18.09
CA LYS A 125 0.28 27.66 -17.44
C LYS A 125 0.04 26.23 -17.00
N ALA A 126 0.55 25.24 -17.71
CA ALA A 126 0.56 23.83 -17.30
C ALA A 126 1.97 23.39 -16.92
N SER A 127 2.07 22.47 -15.98
CA SER A 127 3.30 21.90 -15.49
C SER A 127 3.51 20.48 -16.07
N ASP A 128 4.76 20.11 -16.30
CA ASP A 128 5.19 18.73 -16.55
C ASP A 128 5.76 18.07 -15.30
N ARG A 129 5.96 18.81 -14.21
CA ARG A 129 6.61 18.35 -12.99
C ARG A 129 5.88 17.23 -12.31
N ILE A 130 6.62 16.25 -11.81
CA ILE A 130 6.14 15.18 -10.94
C ILE A 130 6.84 15.33 -9.60
N ASP A 131 6.07 15.53 -8.54
CA ASP A 131 6.55 15.51 -7.17
C ASP A 131 6.16 14.20 -6.48
N TYR A 132 6.96 13.77 -5.49
CA TYR A 132 6.60 12.66 -4.63
C TYR A 132 6.88 12.97 -3.17
N ALA A 133 6.16 12.28 -2.27
CA ALA A 133 6.43 12.30 -0.84
C ALA A 133 6.28 10.89 -0.25
N ASN A 134 7.05 10.61 0.81
CA ASN A 134 6.91 9.38 1.59
C ASN A 134 5.81 9.55 2.62
N PHE A 135 4.91 8.58 2.73
CA PHE A 135 3.79 8.66 3.68
C PHE A 135 4.20 8.40 5.14
N ALA A 136 5.32 7.74 5.37
CA ALA A 136 5.75 7.35 6.72
C ALA A 136 6.11 8.56 7.60
N THR A 137 6.64 9.63 7.00
CA THR A 137 7.06 10.84 7.69
C THR A 137 6.47 12.06 7.02
N THR A 138 6.10 13.07 7.81
CA THR A 138 5.75 14.38 7.29
C THR A 138 7.00 15.08 6.76
N GLY A 139 6.85 15.92 5.76
CA GLY A 139 7.92 16.68 5.14
C GLY A 139 7.57 17.12 3.73
N ASN A 140 8.43 17.94 3.14
CA ASN A 140 8.23 18.46 1.80
C ASN A 140 8.36 17.36 0.75
N ALA A 141 7.63 17.52 -0.32
CA ALA A 141 7.78 16.71 -1.51
C ALA A 141 9.16 16.91 -2.17
N ILE A 142 9.57 15.89 -2.88
CA ILE A 142 10.82 15.85 -3.64
C ILE A 142 10.48 15.75 -5.13
N ASP A 143 11.25 16.42 -5.96
CA ASP A 143 11.14 16.31 -7.41
C ASP A 143 11.46 14.87 -7.84
N PHE A 144 10.52 14.25 -8.55
CA PHE A 144 10.69 12.92 -9.12
C PHE A 144 11.17 12.98 -10.57
N GLY A 145 10.82 14.03 -11.29
CA GLY A 145 11.07 14.20 -12.72
C GLY A 145 9.89 14.85 -13.43
N ASN A 146 9.81 14.66 -14.74
CA ASN A 146 8.84 15.36 -15.57
C ASN A 146 7.97 14.39 -16.40
N LEU A 147 6.76 14.83 -16.72
CA LEU A 147 5.94 14.25 -17.78
C LEU A 147 6.57 14.54 -19.15
N SER A 148 6.20 13.78 -20.17
CA SER A 148 6.62 14.04 -21.56
C SER A 148 6.12 15.39 -22.09
N ASP A 149 4.97 15.83 -21.58
CA ASP A 149 4.36 17.11 -21.92
C ASP A 149 3.71 17.75 -20.70
N SER A 150 3.70 19.08 -20.66
CA SER A 150 2.98 19.84 -19.63
C SER A 150 1.48 19.59 -19.71
N ARG A 151 0.84 19.26 -18.58
CA ARG A 151 -0.57 18.93 -18.51
C ARG A 151 -1.22 19.47 -17.24
N LEU A 152 -2.47 19.87 -17.37
CA LEU A 152 -3.35 20.17 -16.24
C LEU A 152 -4.59 19.28 -16.32
N ALA A 153 -5.24 19.05 -15.19
CA ALA A 153 -6.44 18.22 -15.10
C ALA A 153 -6.29 16.81 -15.71
N ALA A 154 -5.10 16.21 -15.65
CA ALA A 154 -4.85 14.82 -16.04
C ALA A 154 -5.38 13.86 -14.97
N ALA A 155 -5.62 12.61 -15.33
CA ALA A 155 -5.97 11.55 -14.40
C ALA A 155 -4.76 10.71 -14.03
N GLY A 156 -4.72 10.20 -12.79
CA GLY A 156 -3.68 9.30 -12.32
C GLY A 156 -4.27 8.03 -11.72
N CYS A 157 -3.58 6.91 -11.94
CA CYS A 157 -3.84 5.65 -11.26
C CYS A 157 -2.53 4.91 -11.02
N SER A 158 -2.51 3.97 -10.08
CA SER A 158 -1.29 3.24 -9.75
C SER A 158 -1.58 1.86 -9.18
N ASN A 159 -0.55 1.04 -9.16
CA ASN A 159 -0.44 -0.15 -8.35
C ASN A 159 0.80 -0.03 -7.45
N GLU A 160 1.24 -1.12 -6.83
CA GLU A 160 2.39 -1.12 -5.92
C GLU A 160 3.72 -0.71 -6.59
N THR A 161 3.85 -0.86 -7.90
CA THR A 161 5.12 -0.68 -8.62
C THR A 161 5.12 0.40 -9.68
N ARG A 162 3.94 0.79 -10.21
CA ARG A 162 3.83 1.73 -11.33
C ARG A 162 2.70 2.72 -11.11
N GLY A 163 2.97 4.00 -11.42
CA GLY A 163 1.97 5.04 -11.60
C GLY A 163 1.77 5.36 -13.07
N LEU A 164 0.55 5.61 -13.45
CA LEU A 164 0.15 6.06 -14.79
C LEU A 164 -0.51 7.42 -14.67
N VAL A 165 -0.14 8.31 -15.57
CA VAL A 165 -0.75 9.63 -15.71
C VAL A 165 -1.17 9.80 -17.17
N GLY A 166 -2.41 10.16 -17.42
CA GLY A 166 -2.94 10.27 -18.76
C GLY A 166 -4.03 11.32 -18.92
N GLY A 167 -4.30 11.70 -20.16
CA GLY A 167 -5.28 12.72 -20.48
C GLY A 167 -4.83 14.12 -20.07
N GLY A 168 -5.79 14.95 -19.68
CA GLY A 168 -5.57 16.35 -19.31
C GLY A 168 -5.45 17.27 -20.53
N ASN A 169 -5.41 18.53 -20.25
CA ASN A 169 -5.22 19.56 -21.27
C ASN A 169 -3.75 19.96 -21.34
N PRO A 170 -3.14 20.04 -22.52
CA PRO A 170 -1.84 20.67 -22.69
C PRO A 170 -1.97 22.17 -22.35
N SER A 171 -0.87 22.83 -22.02
CA SER A 171 -0.87 24.28 -21.91
C SER A 171 -1.14 24.85 -23.30
N ASN A 172 -2.30 25.47 -23.50
CA ASN A 172 -2.44 26.35 -24.64
C ASN A 172 -1.59 27.59 -24.38
N SER A 173 -0.58 27.74 -25.19
CA SER A 173 0.21 28.94 -25.36
C SER A 173 -0.66 30.12 -25.76
#